data_7bfd633607e827b6e67cc47e267b4025
#
_entry.id   7bfd633607e827b6e67cc47e267b4025
#
_cell.length_a   1.000
_cell.length_b   1.000
_cell.length_c   1.000
_cell.angle_alpha   90.00
_cell.angle_beta   90.00
_cell.angle_gamma   90.00
#
_symmetry.space_group_name_H-M   'P 1'
#
loop_
_entity.id
_entity.type
_entity.pdbx_description
1 polymer ?
#
loop_
_entity_poly.entity_id
_entity_poly.type
_entity_poly.pdbx_seq_one_letter_code
_entity_poly.pdbx_strand_id
1 'polypeptide(L)'
;WSISQAQEKARALQRLIDEGRDPRSLKQEAIAANAEKNAAASAKERDDKLSALTVSEVWEIYLREGKPKRRDAWKPGYRADLELMASAGGVKKKRGKGLTRQGPIYPLLALKMKEVGEDSLKDWFDSETLISKYQAARAFMMFKGFLRWCSARKAYRSLIERDAGKAASIVECLPANNRRTDALEVAQLPSWWSAVEELNNRSASVYLRALLLTGARREELAALKWADVDFKWRKLTLADKVELTRVIPLTAYLAEQLSGLARLNEYVFF
;
A
#
# COMPACT_ATOMS: atom_id res chain seq x y z
N TRP A 1 33.85 -44.26 29.29
CA TRP A 1 34.99 -43.94 30.13
C TRP A 1 35.69 -45.20 30.53
N SER A 2 37.01 -45.28 30.32
CA SER A 2 37.79 -46.37 30.89
C SER A 2 38.07 -46.08 32.37
N ILE A 3 38.41 -47.11 33.12
CA ILE A 3 38.75 -46.97 34.55
C ILE A 3 39.94 -45.98 34.73
N SER A 4 40.92 -46.02 33.82
CA SER A 4 42.07 -45.10 33.81
C SER A 4 41.62 -43.66 33.62
N GLN A 5 40.74 -43.35 32.67
CA GLN A 5 40.19 -42.00 32.45
C GLN A 5 39.38 -41.49 33.63
N ALA A 6 38.62 -42.37 34.31
CA ALA A 6 37.89 -42.02 35.51
C ALA A 6 38.82 -41.66 36.69
N GLN A 7 39.89 -42.44 36.89
CA GLN A 7 40.90 -42.16 37.92
C GLN A 7 41.66 -40.84 37.65
N GLU A 8 42.02 -40.55 36.39
CA GLU A 8 42.67 -39.31 36.01
C GLU A 8 41.77 -38.12 36.28
N LYS A 9 40.50 -38.21 35.95
CA LYS A 9 39.51 -37.16 36.19
C LYS A 9 39.27 -36.96 37.70
N ALA A 10 39.24 -38.04 38.50
CA ALA A 10 39.11 -37.94 39.94
C ALA A 10 40.30 -37.20 40.58
N ARG A 11 41.53 -37.52 40.14
CA ARG A 11 42.77 -36.82 40.58
C ARG A 11 42.76 -35.35 40.19
N ALA A 12 42.27 -35.01 38.99
CA ALA A 12 42.15 -33.62 38.56
C ALA A 12 41.15 -32.82 39.41
N LEU A 13 40.01 -33.40 39.75
CA LEU A 13 39.00 -32.80 40.64
C LEU A 13 39.54 -32.62 42.06
N GLN A 14 40.27 -33.60 42.57
CA GLN A 14 40.90 -33.55 43.91
C GLN A 14 41.89 -32.37 44.00
N ARG A 15 42.75 -32.19 42.98
CA ARG A 15 43.67 -31.03 42.92
C ARG A 15 42.95 -29.69 43.00
N LEU A 16 41.80 -29.55 42.31
CA LEU A 16 41.02 -28.31 42.37
C LEU A 16 40.52 -28.05 43.83
N ILE A 17 40.07 -29.11 44.51
CA ILE A 17 39.63 -28.99 45.91
C ILE A 17 40.78 -28.61 46.81
N ASP A 18 41.96 -29.21 46.63
CA ASP A 18 43.16 -28.92 47.39
C ASP A 18 43.63 -27.49 47.20
N GLU A 19 43.38 -26.92 46.03
CA GLU A 19 43.60 -25.49 45.69
C GLU A 19 42.51 -24.56 46.25
N GLY A 20 41.52 -25.07 46.98
CA GLY A 20 40.44 -24.29 47.54
C GLY A 20 39.36 -23.88 46.52
N ARG A 21 39.32 -24.53 45.37
CA ARG A 21 38.33 -24.27 44.30
C ARG A 21 37.28 -25.36 44.29
N ASP A 22 36.00 -24.98 44.36
CA ASP A 22 34.89 -25.95 44.25
C ASP A 22 34.67 -26.33 42.75
N PRO A 23 34.90 -27.61 42.37
CA PRO A 23 34.68 -28.09 41.03
C PRO A 23 33.22 -27.92 40.54
N ARG A 24 32.23 -27.84 41.43
CA ARG A 24 30.83 -27.62 41.10
C ARG A 24 30.59 -26.19 40.68
N SER A 25 31.16 -25.21 41.38
CA SER A 25 31.03 -23.81 41.03
C SER A 25 31.73 -23.53 39.68
N LEU A 26 32.96 -24.04 39.47
CA LEU A 26 33.65 -23.94 38.17
C LEU A 26 32.85 -24.54 37.02
N LYS A 27 32.20 -25.68 37.24
CA LYS A 27 31.33 -26.28 36.24
C LYS A 27 30.10 -25.42 35.96
N GLN A 28 29.48 -24.85 36.99
CA GLN A 28 28.33 -23.95 36.84
C GLN A 28 28.73 -22.66 36.11
N GLU A 29 29.86 -22.07 36.44
CA GLU A 29 30.41 -20.91 35.78
C GLU A 29 30.71 -21.20 34.30
N ALA A 30 31.31 -22.35 33.98
CA ALA A 30 31.54 -22.76 32.60
C ALA A 30 30.25 -22.99 31.83
N ILE A 31 29.23 -23.56 32.45
CA ILE A 31 27.90 -23.73 31.83
C ILE A 31 27.25 -22.36 31.59
N ALA A 32 27.30 -21.45 32.57
CA ALA A 32 26.76 -20.12 32.45
C ALA A 32 27.48 -19.31 31.35
N ALA A 33 28.81 -19.35 31.31
CA ALA A 33 29.60 -18.70 30.27
C ALA A 33 29.32 -19.24 28.85
N ASN A 34 29.14 -20.55 28.72
CA ASN A 34 28.75 -21.17 27.44
C ASN A 34 27.31 -20.78 27.04
N ALA A 35 26.39 -20.73 27.99
CA ALA A 35 25.01 -20.30 27.74
C ALA A 35 24.98 -18.82 27.29
N GLU A 36 25.74 -17.96 27.96
CA GLU A 36 25.88 -16.55 27.58
C GLU A 36 26.50 -16.38 26.18
N LYS A 37 27.57 -17.11 25.88
CA LYS A 37 28.23 -17.13 24.57
C LYS A 37 27.27 -17.60 23.47
N ASN A 38 26.51 -18.65 23.71
CA ASN A 38 25.53 -19.16 22.75
C ASN A 38 24.35 -18.18 22.58
N ALA A 39 23.90 -17.54 23.66
CA ALA A 39 22.87 -16.50 23.57
C ALA A 39 23.36 -15.28 22.77
N ALA A 40 24.59 -14.84 23.00
CA ALA A 40 25.22 -13.74 22.25
C ALA A 40 25.38 -14.09 20.76
N ALA A 41 25.83 -15.32 20.45
CA ALA A 41 25.94 -15.79 19.07
C ALA A 41 24.57 -15.85 18.37
N SER A 42 23.55 -16.36 19.05
CA SER A 42 22.18 -16.41 18.51
C SER A 42 21.59 -15.01 18.35
N ALA A 43 21.88 -14.09 19.26
CA ALA A 43 21.45 -12.70 19.14
C ALA A 43 22.11 -12.01 17.93
N LYS A 44 23.42 -12.22 17.74
CA LYS A 44 24.15 -11.70 16.60
C LYS A 44 23.63 -12.26 15.28
N GLU A 45 23.41 -13.56 15.18
CA GLU A 45 22.84 -14.19 13.97
C GLU A 45 21.45 -13.65 13.62
N ARG A 46 20.63 -13.39 14.65
CA ARG A 46 19.32 -12.76 14.46
C ARG A 46 19.45 -11.31 13.95
N ASP A 47 20.39 -10.53 14.51
CA ASP A 47 20.61 -9.15 14.06
C ASP A 47 21.19 -9.11 12.65
N ASP A 48 22.09 -10.02 12.30
CA ASP A 48 22.66 -10.15 10.96
C ASP A 48 21.54 -10.50 9.94
N LYS A 49 20.67 -11.46 10.27
CA LYS A 49 19.51 -11.81 9.43
C LYS A 49 18.54 -10.64 9.27
N LEU A 50 18.23 -9.94 10.35
CA LEU A 50 17.37 -8.75 10.30
C LEU A 50 18.01 -7.61 9.49
N SER A 51 19.32 -7.43 9.61
CA SER A 51 20.06 -6.41 8.88
C SER A 51 20.17 -6.67 7.40
N ALA A 52 20.07 -7.95 6.99
CA ALA A 52 20.07 -8.37 5.58
C ALA A 52 18.71 -8.22 4.91
N LEU A 53 17.62 -8.04 5.68
CA LEU A 53 16.27 -7.92 5.12
C LEU A 53 16.16 -6.76 4.14
N THR A 54 15.63 -7.05 2.95
CA THR A 54 15.35 -6.08 1.90
C THR A 54 13.97 -5.47 2.04
N VAL A 55 13.79 -4.29 1.47
CA VAL A 55 12.47 -3.65 1.35
C VAL A 55 11.50 -4.55 0.60
N SER A 56 11.96 -5.28 -0.45
CA SER A 56 11.14 -6.19 -1.25
C SER A 56 10.48 -7.27 -0.41
N GLU A 57 11.26 -7.95 0.45
CA GLU A 57 10.75 -9.03 1.30
C GLU A 57 9.69 -8.53 2.28
N VAL A 58 9.93 -7.35 2.88
CA VAL A 58 8.99 -6.75 3.83
C VAL A 58 7.78 -6.14 3.12
N TRP A 59 7.96 -5.64 1.88
CA TRP A 59 6.88 -5.11 1.04
C TRP A 59 5.84 -6.18 0.69
N GLU A 60 6.27 -7.38 0.36
CA GLU A 60 5.36 -8.51 0.11
C GLU A 60 4.51 -8.85 1.33
N ILE A 61 5.12 -8.82 2.52
CA ILE A 61 4.40 -9.00 3.79
C ILE A 61 3.41 -7.85 4.01
N TYR A 62 3.81 -6.61 3.71
CA TYR A 62 2.94 -5.45 3.78
C TYR A 62 1.74 -5.55 2.84
N LEU A 63 1.93 -6.01 1.62
CA LEU A 63 0.84 -6.24 0.66
C LEU A 63 -0.16 -7.29 1.16
N ARG A 64 0.30 -8.30 1.90
CA ARG A 64 -0.54 -9.36 2.46
C ARG A 64 -1.24 -8.95 3.75
N GLU A 65 -0.53 -8.31 4.68
CA GLU A 65 -0.98 -8.06 6.06
C GLU A 65 -1.39 -6.62 6.33
N GLY A 66 -1.06 -5.70 5.44
CA GLY A 66 -1.39 -4.30 5.58
C GLY A 66 -2.89 -4.06 5.41
N LYS A 67 -3.41 -3.13 6.22
CA LYS A 67 -4.81 -2.73 6.14
C LYS A 67 -5.00 -1.27 6.56
N PRO A 68 -6.04 -0.60 6.09
CA PRO A 68 -6.37 0.74 6.55
C PRO A 68 -6.91 0.70 8.00
N LYS A 69 -6.76 1.82 8.73
CA LYS A 69 -7.17 1.90 10.15
C LYS A 69 -8.63 1.54 10.42
N ARG A 70 -9.54 1.76 9.46
CA ARG A 70 -10.99 1.61 9.63
C ARG A 70 -11.60 0.49 8.79
N ARG A 71 -10.80 -0.44 8.25
CA ARG A 71 -11.27 -1.54 7.40
C ARG A 71 -10.37 -2.76 7.60
N ASP A 72 -10.94 -3.93 7.36
CA ASP A 72 -10.21 -5.19 7.50
C ASP A 72 -9.29 -5.52 6.32
N ALA A 73 -9.54 -4.89 5.17
CA ALA A 73 -8.69 -5.03 3.98
C ALA A 73 -8.62 -3.73 3.16
N TRP A 74 -7.62 -3.62 2.31
CA TRP A 74 -7.57 -2.57 1.30
C TRP A 74 -8.65 -2.74 0.26
N LYS A 75 -9.15 -1.63 -0.29
CA LYS A 75 -9.96 -1.69 -1.51
C LYS A 75 -9.12 -2.31 -2.64
N PRO A 76 -9.72 -3.16 -3.51
CA PRO A 76 -9.00 -3.81 -4.60
C PRO A 76 -8.20 -2.83 -5.48
N GLY A 77 -8.79 -1.68 -5.82
CA GLY A 77 -8.11 -0.64 -6.60
C GLY A 77 -6.88 -0.05 -5.92
N TYR A 78 -6.91 0.15 -4.58
CA TYR A 78 -5.73 0.66 -3.86
C TYR A 78 -4.62 -0.38 -3.78
N ARG A 79 -4.98 -1.65 -3.60
CA ARG A 79 -4.02 -2.76 -3.63
C ARG A 79 -3.35 -2.87 -5.00
N ALA A 80 -4.13 -2.83 -6.08
CA ALA A 80 -3.61 -2.82 -7.45
C ALA A 80 -2.69 -1.62 -7.71
N ASP A 81 -3.00 -0.45 -7.14
CA ASP A 81 -2.12 0.73 -7.20
C ASP A 81 -0.78 0.47 -6.48
N LEU A 82 -0.78 -0.13 -5.28
CA LEU A 82 0.46 -0.48 -4.57
C LEU A 82 1.32 -1.46 -5.38
N GLU A 83 0.69 -2.48 -5.96
CA GLU A 83 1.37 -3.47 -6.82
C GLU A 83 1.94 -2.82 -8.09
N LEU A 84 1.18 -1.91 -8.72
CA LEU A 84 1.63 -1.18 -9.90
C LEU A 84 2.81 -0.25 -9.58
N MET A 85 2.75 0.49 -8.46
CA MET A 85 3.83 1.39 -8.03
C MET A 85 5.13 0.65 -7.70
N ALA A 86 5.03 -0.61 -7.32
CA ALA A 86 6.17 -1.48 -7.00
C ALA A 86 6.54 -2.44 -8.15
N SER A 87 5.93 -2.31 -9.34
CA SER A 87 6.14 -3.23 -10.47
C SER A 87 7.48 -2.99 -11.17
N ALA A 88 8.11 -4.07 -11.64
CA ALA A 88 9.33 -4.00 -12.46
C ALA A 88 9.11 -3.35 -13.84
N GLY A 89 7.86 -3.27 -14.30
CA GLY A 89 7.55 -2.81 -15.65
C GLY A 89 7.91 -3.84 -16.72
N GLY A 90 8.13 -3.38 -17.96
CA GLY A 90 8.54 -4.25 -19.07
C GLY A 90 7.42 -5.10 -19.67
N VAL A 91 6.18 -4.97 -19.21
CA VAL A 91 5.02 -5.70 -19.71
C VAL A 91 4.34 -4.89 -20.81
N LYS A 92 3.81 -5.57 -21.85
CA LYS A 92 3.06 -4.91 -22.93
C LYS A 92 1.87 -4.10 -22.38
N LYS A 93 1.75 -2.85 -22.78
CA LYS A 93 0.63 -2.01 -22.37
C LYS A 93 -0.71 -2.61 -22.81
N LYS A 94 -1.72 -2.58 -21.93
CA LYS A 94 -3.09 -2.99 -22.27
C LYS A 94 -3.75 -2.04 -23.29
N ARG A 95 -3.36 -0.77 -23.29
CA ARG A 95 -3.85 0.26 -24.21
C ARG A 95 -2.65 1.03 -24.77
N GLY A 96 -2.63 1.27 -26.08
CA GLY A 96 -1.52 1.93 -26.78
C GLY A 96 -0.37 0.99 -27.11
N LYS A 97 0.71 1.55 -27.68
CA LYS A 97 1.92 0.81 -28.10
C LYS A 97 3.00 0.85 -27.00
N GLY A 98 3.88 -0.15 -27.00
CA GLY A 98 5.08 -0.21 -26.15
C GLY A 98 4.88 -0.96 -24.83
N LEU A 99 5.91 -0.90 -23.98
CA LEU A 99 5.98 -1.59 -22.69
C LEU A 99 5.60 -0.64 -21.54
N THR A 100 5.12 -1.21 -20.45
CA THR A 100 4.90 -0.47 -19.21
C THR A 100 6.24 -0.03 -18.63
N ARG A 101 6.26 1.16 -18.04
CA ARG A 101 7.41 1.65 -17.31
C ARG A 101 7.47 0.97 -15.94
N GLN A 102 8.68 0.88 -15.40
CA GLN A 102 8.92 0.53 -14.01
C GLN A 102 8.13 1.45 -13.06
N GLY A 103 7.55 0.87 -12.03
CA GLY A 103 6.86 1.60 -10.98
C GLY A 103 7.83 2.42 -10.14
N PRO A 104 7.45 3.63 -9.69
CA PRO A 104 8.36 4.53 -8.99
C PRO A 104 8.85 3.99 -7.63
N ILE A 105 8.16 3.07 -6.98
CA ILE A 105 8.62 2.42 -5.73
C ILE A 105 9.64 1.30 -6.00
N TYR A 106 9.65 0.74 -7.22
CA TYR A 106 10.47 -0.42 -7.53
C TYR A 106 11.97 -0.26 -7.19
N PRO A 107 12.62 0.90 -7.45
CA PRO A 107 14.03 1.10 -7.07
C PRO A 107 14.28 0.95 -5.57
N LEU A 108 13.33 1.35 -4.73
CA LEU A 108 13.44 1.23 -3.28
C LEU A 108 13.39 -0.22 -2.80
N LEU A 109 12.79 -1.14 -3.58
CA LEU A 109 12.64 -2.55 -3.20
C LEU A 109 13.98 -3.28 -3.08
N ALA A 110 15.01 -2.82 -3.79
CA ALA A 110 16.34 -3.40 -3.76
C ALA A 110 17.16 -3.00 -2.52
N LEU A 111 16.77 -1.93 -1.83
CA LEU A 111 17.46 -1.45 -0.63
C LEU A 111 17.26 -2.42 0.53
N LYS A 112 18.27 -2.49 1.41
CA LYS A 112 18.06 -3.09 2.72
C LYS A 112 17.22 -2.16 3.59
N MET A 113 16.44 -2.73 4.50
CA MET A 113 15.58 -1.95 5.39
C MET A 113 16.37 -0.90 6.20
N LYS A 114 17.58 -1.21 6.62
CA LYS A 114 18.47 -0.28 7.36
C LYS A 114 19.03 0.87 6.50
N GLU A 115 18.99 0.72 5.18
CA GLU A 115 19.44 1.75 4.22
C GLU A 115 18.35 2.77 3.89
N VAL A 116 17.12 2.51 4.35
CA VAL A 116 15.98 3.41 4.13
C VAL A 116 16.00 4.53 5.17
N GLY A 117 16.65 5.63 4.81
CA GLY A 117 16.75 6.84 5.60
C GLY A 117 16.30 8.08 4.82
N GLU A 118 16.46 9.26 5.44
CA GLU A 118 16.08 10.52 4.80
C GLU A 118 16.85 10.73 3.49
N ASP A 119 18.17 10.54 3.48
CA ASP A 119 19.00 10.79 2.31
C ASP A 119 18.64 9.87 1.14
N SER A 120 18.53 8.55 1.38
CA SER A 120 18.17 7.59 0.35
C SER A 120 16.78 7.83 -0.25
N LEU A 121 15.83 8.26 0.59
CA LEU A 121 14.50 8.64 0.12
C LEU A 121 14.50 9.96 -0.65
N LYS A 122 15.35 10.92 -0.27
CA LYS A 122 15.49 12.20 -0.98
C LYS A 122 16.07 11.99 -2.37
N ASP A 123 17.17 11.24 -2.48
CA ASP A 123 17.81 10.93 -3.76
C ASP A 123 16.84 10.20 -4.71
N TRP A 124 16.13 9.21 -4.18
CA TRP A 124 15.08 8.52 -4.92
C TRP A 124 13.96 9.46 -5.36
N PHE A 125 13.46 10.32 -4.45
CA PHE A 125 12.37 11.24 -4.75
C PHE A 125 12.76 12.25 -5.81
N ASP A 126 13.96 12.79 -5.75
CA ASP A 126 14.49 13.72 -6.74
C ASP A 126 14.59 13.07 -8.12
N SER A 127 15.11 11.85 -8.20
CA SER A 127 15.21 11.10 -9.46
C SER A 127 13.82 10.81 -10.08
N GLU A 128 12.84 10.42 -9.27
CA GLU A 128 11.47 10.17 -9.75
C GLU A 128 10.73 11.48 -10.12
N THR A 129 11.06 12.59 -9.45
CA THR A 129 10.48 13.91 -9.76
C THR A 129 10.87 14.41 -11.14
N LEU A 130 12.08 14.10 -11.63
CA LEU A 130 12.50 14.40 -13.00
C LEU A 130 11.60 13.74 -14.05
N ILE A 131 10.97 12.63 -13.70
CA ILE A 131 10.12 11.87 -14.60
C ILE A 131 8.66 12.32 -14.47
N SER A 132 8.16 12.40 -13.25
CA SER A 132 6.81 12.86 -12.94
C SER A 132 6.65 13.29 -11.48
N LYS A 133 6.60 14.58 -11.24
CA LYS A 133 6.41 15.17 -9.91
C LYS A 133 5.20 14.60 -9.15
N TYR A 134 4.07 14.42 -9.84
CA TYR A 134 2.85 13.91 -9.21
C TYR A 134 2.91 12.41 -8.92
N GLN A 135 3.57 11.63 -9.78
CA GLN A 135 3.77 10.19 -9.54
C GLN A 135 4.78 9.96 -8.42
N ALA A 136 5.87 10.72 -8.37
CA ALA A 136 6.83 10.69 -7.27
C ALA A 136 6.15 11.01 -5.93
N ALA A 137 5.36 12.09 -5.87
CA ALA A 137 4.62 12.45 -4.67
C ALA A 137 3.63 11.36 -4.24
N ARG A 138 2.88 10.76 -5.18
CA ARG A 138 1.96 9.66 -4.89
C ARG A 138 2.70 8.43 -4.36
N ALA A 139 3.80 8.06 -5.00
CA ALA A 139 4.64 6.94 -4.59
C ALA A 139 5.22 7.16 -3.18
N PHE A 140 5.72 8.37 -2.90
CA PHE A 140 6.19 8.74 -1.57
C PHE A 140 5.11 8.60 -0.50
N MET A 141 3.89 9.08 -0.77
CA MET A 141 2.78 8.95 0.18
C MET A 141 2.39 7.48 0.43
N MET A 142 2.47 6.62 -0.58
CA MET A 142 2.24 5.18 -0.44
C MET A 142 3.36 4.51 0.35
N PHE A 143 4.62 4.83 0.03
CA PHE A 143 5.79 4.31 0.74
C PHE A 143 5.86 4.79 2.19
N LYS A 144 5.48 6.03 2.48
CA LYS A 144 5.26 6.53 3.83
C LYS A 144 4.23 5.71 4.62
N GLY A 145 3.21 5.20 3.94
CA GLY A 145 2.25 4.25 4.52
C GLY A 145 2.91 2.95 4.95
N PHE A 146 3.80 2.42 4.12
CA PHE A 146 4.62 1.24 4.41
C PHE A 146 5.58 1.48 5.59
N LEU A 147 6.34 2.57 5.59
CA LEU A 147 7.23 2.92 6.70
C LEU A 147 6.48 3.03 8.04
N ARG A 148 5.30 3.65 8.04
CA ARG A 148 4.45 3.73 9.22
C ARG A 148 3.96 2.34 9.67
N TRP A 149 3.67 1.45 8.74
CA TRP A 149 3.29 0.07 9.05
C TRP A 149 4.45 -0.70 9.66
N CYS A 150 5.68 -0.53 9.16
CA CYS A 150 6.90 -1.10 9.72
C CYS A 150 7.19 -0.56 11.12
N SER A 151 7.11 0.76 11.33
CA SER A 151 7.39 1.38 12.64
C SER A 151 6.43 0.93 13.75
N ALA A 152 5.22 0.54 13.39
CA ALA A 152 4.24 -0.01 14.34
C ALA A 152 4.52 -1.45 14.75
N ARG A 153 5.48 -2.15 14.13
CA ARG A 153 5.79 -3.56 14.37
C ARG A 153 7.14 -3.76 15.03
N LYS A 154 7.17 -4.54 16.13
CA LYS A 154 8.40 -4.84 16.87
C LYS A 154 9.49 -5.45 15.99
N ALA A 155 9.11 -6.26 14.99
CA ALA A 155 10.04 -6.93 14.10
C ALA A 155 10.80 -5.98 13.15
N TYR A 156 10.21 -4.83 12.80
CA TYR A 156 10.75 -3.94 11.75
C TYR A 156 11.12 -2.55 12.24
N ARG A 157 10.56 -2.10 13.39
CA ARG A 157 10.75 -0.71 13.87
C ARG A 157 12.20 -0.32 14.14
N SER A 158 13.09 -1.29 14.45
CA SER A 158 14.52 -1.06 14.67
C SER A 158 15.35 -1.05 13.38
N LEU A 159 14.74 -1.41 12.24
CA LEU A 159 15.39 -1.51 10.95
C LEU A 159 15.23 -0.27 10.08
N ILE A 160 14.35 0.64 10.46
CA ILE A 160 14.05 1.85 9.71
C ILE A 160 14.36 3.09 10.56
N GLU A 161 14.80 4.13 9.92
CA GLU A 161 14.94 5.43 10.54
C GLU A 161 13.56 5.97 10.96
N ARG A 162 13.47 6.44 12.24
CA ARG A 162 12.17 6.72 12.88
C ARG A 162 11.31 7.73 12.14
N ASP A 163 11.91 8.73 11.53
CA ASP A 163 11.23 9.85 10.88
C ASP A 163 11.50 9.96 9.38
N ALA A 164 12.13 8.95 8.74
CA ALA A 164 12.43 8.95 7.31
C ALA A 164 11.21 9.34 6.43
N GLY A 165 10.02 8.88 6.79
CA GLY A 165 8.79 9.24 6.08
C GLY A 165 8.25 10.66 6.38
N LYS A 166 8.94 11.46 7.19
CA LYS A 166 8.56 12.83 7.56
C LYS A 166 9.62 13.85 7.16
N ALA A 167 10.64 13.44 6.43
CA ALA A 167 11.75 14.28 6.00
C ALA A 167 11.24 15.60 5.42
N ALA A 168 11.61 16.72 6.04
CA ALA A 168 11.19 18.05 5.61
C ALA A 168 11.66 18.34 4.19
N SER A 169 12.87 17.88 3.86
CA SER A 169 13.48 17.96 2.53
C SER A 169 12.62 17.40 1.39
N ILE A 170 11.77 16.39 1.67
CA ILE A 170 10.84 15.83 0.70
C ILE A 170 9.45 16.47 0.83
N VAL A 171 8.97 16.67 2.08
CA VAL A 171 7.61 17.17 2.33
C VAL A 171 7.41 18.57 1.74
N GLU A 172 8.40 19.44 1.81
CA GLU A 172 8.39 20.78 1.24
C GLU A 172 8.41 20.78 -0.31
N CYS A 173 8.95 19.72 -0.91
CA CYS A 173 8.99 19.56 -2.37
C CYS A 173 7.72 18.93 -2.95
N LEU A 174 6.78 18.49 -2.11
CA LEU A 174 5.53 17.89 -2.61
C LEU A 174 4.72 18.91 -3.40
N PRO A 175 4.14 18.52 -4.55
CA PRO A 175 3.31 19.42 -5.33
C PRO A 175 2.08 19.83 -4.53
N ALA A 176 1.74 21.12 -4.60
CA ALA A 176 0.49 21.61 -4.05
C ALA A 176 -0.69 20.87 -4.70
N ASN A 177 -1.70 20.55 -3.90
CA ASN A 177 -2.92 19.93 -4.39
C ASN A 177 -3.82 21.00 -5.02
N ASN A 178 -3.49 21.38 -6.26
CA ASN A 178 -4.25 22.39 -6.96
C ASN A 178 -5.64 21.86 -7.31
N ARG A 179 -6.65 22.59 -6.88
CA ARG A 179 -8.03 22.34 -7.30
C ARG A 179 -8.14 22.54 -8.80
N ARG A 180 -8.73 21.57 -9.50
CA ARG A 180 -9.05 21.77 -10.93
C ARG A 180 -10.08 22.89 -11.08
N THR A 181 -9.85 23.74 -12.05
CA THR A 181 -10.72 24.89 -12.41
C THR A 181 -11.41 24.69 -13.75
N ASP A 182 -11.17 23.54 -14.40
CA ASP A 182 -11.67 23.13 -15.71
C ASP A 182 -13.11 22.56 -15.64
N ALA A 183 -14.01 23.23 -14.89
CA ALA A 183 -15.42 22.91 -14.89
C ALA A 183 -16.12 23.52 -16.10
N LEU A 184 -17.19 22.87 -16.58
CA LEU A 184 -18.06 23.46 -17.60
C LEU A 184 -18.69 24.75 -17.08
N GLU A 185 -18.52 25.82 -17.84
CA GLU A 185 -19.22 27.09 -17.61
C GLU A 185 -20.65 27.03 -18.16
N VAL A 186 -21.53 27.85 -17.59
CA VAL A 186 -22.95 27.89 -18.03
C VAL A 186 -23.09 28.16 -19.53
N ALA A 187 -22.27 29.04 -20.07
CA ALA A 187 -22.25 29.36 -21.51
C ALA A 187 -21.87 28.17 -22.40
N GLN A 188 -21.13 27.18 -21.89
CA GLN A 188 -20.68 26.00 -22.63
C GLN A 188 -21.73 24.85 -22.59
N LEU A 189 -22.67 24.89 -21.64
CA LEU A 189 -23.64 23.83 -21.44
C LEU A 189 -24.50 23.51 -22.69
N PRO A 190 -25.04 24.49 -23.47
CA PRO A 190 -25.81 24.17 -24.66
C PRO A 190 -25.02 23.37 -25.71
N SER A 191 -23.80 23.84 -26.03
CA SER A 191 -22.94 23.17 -27.00
C SER A 191 -22.52 21.77 -26.53
N TRP A 192 -22.19 21.65 -25.25
CA TRP A 192 -21.85 20.36 -24.66
C TRP A 192 -23.04 19.40 -24.69
N TRP A 193 -24.24 19.89 -24.39
CA TRP A 193 -25.45 19.08 -24.39
C TRP A 193 -25.76 18.52 -25.76
N SER A 194 -25.74 19.37 -26.80
CA SER A 194 -25.97 18.95 -28.19
C SER A 194 -24.93 17.92 -28.63
N ALA A 195 -23.64 18.16 -28.34
CA ALA A 195 -22.58 17.21 -28.71
C ALA A 195 -22.72 15.86 -27.99
N VAL A 196 -23.24 15.84 -26.75
CA VAL A 196 -23.49 14.60 -26.00
C VAL A 196 -24.73 13.88 -26.56
N GLU A 197 -25.75 14.57 -27.01
CA GLU A 197 -26.93 13.98 -27.67
C GLU A 197 -26.60 13.28 -29.00
N GLU A 198 -25.66 13.83 -29.76
CA GLU A 198 -25.21 13.29 -31.04
C GLU A 198 -24.29 12.06 -30.91
N LEU A 199 -23.94 11.64 -29.70
CA LEU A 199 -23.10 10.45 -29.51
C LEU A 199 -23.80 9.18 -30.04
N ASN A 200 -23.12 8.44 -30.89
CA ASN A 200 -23.62 7.15 -31.42
C ASN A 200 -23.93 6.13 -30.31
N ASN A 201 -23.21 6.17 -29.21
CA ASN A 201 -23.48 5.33 -28.03
C ASN A 201 -24.51 6.00 -27.13
N ARG A 202 -25.77 5.55 -27.26
CA ARG A 202 -26.88 6.08 -26.46
C ARG A 202 -26.68 5.90 -24.96
N SER A 203 -26.10 4.77 -24.51
CA SER A 203 -25.83 4.53 -23.09
C SER A 203 -24.83 5.56 -22.56
N ALA A 204 -23.75 5.85 -23.30
CA ALA A 204 -22.78 6.87 -22.95
C ALA A 204 -23.38 8.30 -22.94
N SER A 205 -24.25 8.61 -23.92
CA SER A 205 -24.95 9.90 -24.00
C SER A 205 -25.84 10.10 -22.76
N VAL A 206 -26.67 9.14 -22.43
CA VAL A 206 -27.54 9.21 -21.23
C VAL A 206 -26.73 9.26 -19.94
N TYR A 207 -25.63 8.49 -19.85
CA TYR A 207 -24.73 8.49 -18.70
C TYR A 207 -24.12 9.87 -18.43
N LEU A 208 -23.60 10.53 -19.46
CA LEU A 208 -22.97 11.86 -19.32
C LEU A 208 -23.99 12.91 -18.88
N ARG A 209 -25.19 12.90 -19.47
CA ARG A 209 -26.28 13.81 -19.06
C ARG A 209 -26.76 13.50 -17.63
N ALA A 210 -26.85 12.21 -17.28
CA ALA A 210 -27.18 11.82 -15.91
C ALA A 210 -26.16 12.29 -14.89
N LEU A 211 -24.84 12.26 -15.20
CA LEU A 211 -23.79 12.84 -14.35
C LEU A 211 -24.03 14.32 -14.09
N LEU A 212 -24.32 15.09 -15.15
CA LEU A 212 -24.58 16.53 -15.04
C LEU A 212 -25.84 16.82 -14.21
N LEU A 213 -26.94 16.11 -14.47
CA LEU A 213 -28.24 16.36 -13.83
C LEU A 213 -28.28 15.91 -12.35
N THR A 214 -27.51 14.87 -11.99
CA THR A 214 -27.55 14.29 -10.64
C THR A 214 -26.42 14.76 -9.74
N GLY A 215 -25.33 15.31 -10.30
CA GLY A 215 -24.08 15.59 -9.56
C GLY A 215 -23.48 14.35 -8.91
N ALA A 216 -23.83 13.15 -9.40
CA ALA A 216 -23.27 11.89 -8.89
C ALA A 216 -21.79 11.76 -9.23
N ARG A 217 -21.05 11.04 -8.38
CA ARG A 217 -19.65 10.69 -8.74
C ARG A 217 -19.68 9.67 -9.89
N ARG A 218 -18.68 9.78 -10.76
CA ARG A 218 -18.55 8.91 -11.92
C ARG A 218 -18.76 7.43 -11.62
N GLU A 219 -18.08 6.92 -10.61
CA GLU A 219 -18.12 5.50 -10.23
C GLU A 219 -19.46 5.12 -9.56
N GLU A 220 -20.11 6.04 -8.85
CA GLU A 220 -21.42 5.81 -8.23
C GLU A 220 -22.49 5.61 -9.31
N LEU A 221 -22.47 6.46 -10.33
CA LEU A 221 -23.44 6.34 -11.42
C LEU A 221 -23.11 5.17 -12.37
N ALA A 222 -21.82 4.91 -12.63
CA ALA A 222 -21.40 3.76 -13.44
C ALA A 222 -21.81 2.41 -12.82
N ALA A 223 -21.87 2.34 -11.49
CA ALA A 223 -22.29 1.15 -10.75
C ALA A 223 -23.80 1.07 -10.51
N LEU A 224 -24.61 2.02 -11.04
CA LEU A 224 -26.05 2.02 -10.85
C LEU A 224 -26.70 0.78 -11.47
N LYS A 225 -27.52 0.08 -10.69
CA LYS A 225 -28.28 -1.08 -11.13
C LYS A 225 -29.72 -0.71 -11.42
N TRP A 226 -30.37 -1.48 -12.28
CA TRP A 226 -31.82 -1.32 -12.56
C TRP A 226 -32.68 -1.46 -11.31
N ALA A 227 -32.29 -2.28 -10.36
CA ALA A 227 -32.95 -2.43 -9.07
C ALA A 227 -32.94 -1.16 -8.20
N ASP A 228 -31.96 -0.27 -8.45
CA ASP A 228 -31.78 0.97 -7.70
C ASP A 228 -32.49 2.17 -8.35
N VAL A 229 -33.22 1.93 -9.47
CA VAL A 229 -34.00 2.93 -10.21
C VAL A 229 -35.48 2.72 -9.94
N ASP A 230 -36.06 3.57 -9.11
CA ASP A 230 -37.50 3.57 -8.84
C ASP A 230 -38.23 4.56 -9.78
N PHE A 231 -38.76 4.05 -10.85
CA PHE A 231 -39.53 4.85 -11.82
C PHE A 231 -40.88 5.33 -11.26
N LYS A 232 -41.50 4.55 -10.36
CA LYS A 232 -42.80 4.90 -9.76
C LYS A 232 -42.70 6.09 -8.83
N TRP A 233 -41.72 6.06 -7.92
CA TRP A 233 -41.50 7.12 -6.94
C TRP A 233 -40.45 8.15 -7.37
N ARG A 234 -39.93 7.99 -8.60
CA ARG A 234 -38.90 8.86 -9.21
C ARG A 234 -37.70 9.07 -8.29
N LYS A 235 -37.04 7.98 -7.93
CA LYS A 235 -35.90 7.96 -7.06
C LYS A 235 -34.76 7.15 -7.66
N LEU A 236 -33.51 7.60 -7.41
CA LEU A 236 -32.31 6.83 -7.67
C LEU A 236 -31.61 6.57 -6.33
N THR A 237 -31.27 5.32 -6.07
CA THR A 237 -30.45 4.94 -4.90
C THR A 237 -29.01 4.76 -5.36
N LEU A 238 -28.10 5.64 -4.94
CA LEU A 238 -26.68 5.58 -5.28
C LEU A 238 -25.87 5.07 -4.10
N ALA A 239 -24.86 4.25 -4.37
CA ALA A 239 -23.90 3.88 -3.36
C ALA A 239 -23.10 5.12 -2.92
N ASP A 240 -23.02 5.39 -1.61
CA ASP A 240 -22.28 6.51 -1.05
C ASP A 240 -21.07 6.01 -0.24
N LYS A 241 -20.02 6.82 -0.24
CA LYS A 241 -18.77 6.48 0.46
C LYS A 241 -18.88 6.63 1.97
N VAL A 242 -19.77 7.51 2.43
CA VAL A 242 -19.92 7.91 3.85
C VAL A 242 -21.14 7.25 4.47
N GLU A 243 -22.29 7.36 3.83
CA GLU A 243 -23.60 6.93 4.34
C GLU A 243 -24.05 5.56 3.79
N LEU A 244 -23.17 4.86 3.08
CA LEU A 244 -23.42 3.61 2.36
C LEU A 244 -24.33 3.79 1.14
N THR A 245 -25.45 4.49 1.27
CA THR A 245 -26.38 4.82 0.19
C THR A 245 -26.94 6.24 0.35
N ARG A 246 -27.23 6.89 -0.77
CA ARG A 246 -27.99 8.14 -0.80
C ARG A 246 -29.10 8.05 -1.84
N VAL A 247 -30.24 8.61 -1.53
CA VAL A 247 -31.38 8.67 -2.46
C VAL A 247 -31.43 10.07 -3.07
N ILE A 248 -31.50 10.14 -4.39
CA ILE A 248 -31.65 11.40 -5.13
C ILE A 248 -32.92 11.35 -5.99
N PRO A 249 -33.55 12.49 -6.26
CA PRO A 249 -34.73 12.54 -7.13
C PRO A 249 -34.36 12.19 -8.58
N LEU A 250 -35.19 11.43 -9.23
CA LEU A 250 -35.11 11.13 -10.64
C LEU A 250 -36.05 12.08 -11.42
N THR A 251 -35.43 13.01 -12.17
CA THR A 251 -36.20 13.95 -12.98
C THR A 251 -37.00 13.25 -14.05
N ALA A 252 -38.14 13.86 -14.52
CA ALA A 252 -38.96 13.29 -15.56
C ALA A 252 -38.17 12.99 -16.85
N TYR A 253 -37.32 13.95 -17.25
CA TYR A 253 -36.43 13.82 -18.38
C TYR A 253 -35.46 12.60 -18.23
N LEU A 254 -34.82 12.47 -17.11
CA LEU A 254 -33.87 11.36 -16.90
C LEU A 254 -34.61 10.02 -16.81
N ALA A 255 -35.81 9.96 -16.23
CA ALA A 255 -36.64 8.77 -16.20
C ALA A 255 -36.98 8.29 -17.60
N GLU A 256 -37.35 9.22 -18.48
CA GLU A 256 -37.66 8.91 -19.90
C GLU A 256 -36.41 8.38 -20.61
N GLN A 257 -35.26 9.06 -20.47
CA GLN A 257 -34.01 8.64 -21.09
C GLN A 257 -33.56 7.24 -20.61
N LEU A 258 -33.66 6.95 -19.32
CA LEU A 258 -33.31 5.66 -18.75
C LEU A 258 -34.30 4.56 -19.23
N SER A 259 -35.60 4.85 -19.28
CA SER A 259 -36.59 3.88 -19.74
C SER A 259 -36.36 3.43 -21.18
N GLY A 260 -35.75 4.30 -22.00
CA GLY A 260 -35.41 4.01 -23.40
C GLY A 260 -34.05 3.28 -23.58
N LEU A 261 -33.35 2.92 -22.52
CA LEU A 261 -32.12 2.12 -22.60
C LEU A 261 -32.44 0.62 -22.65
N ALA A 262 -31.66 -0.13 -23.41
CA ALA A 262 -31.72 -1.58 -23.41
C ALA A 262 -31.21 -2.18 -22.08
N ARG A 263 -31.98 -3.10 -21.49
CA ARG A 263 -31.62 -3.81 -20.25
C ARG A 263 -30.87 -5.09 -20.58
N LEU A 264 -29.55 -4.98 -20.91
CA LEU A 264 -28.76 -6.14 -21.31
C LEU A 264 -28.15 -6.91 -20.13
N ASN A 265 -28.00 -6.27 -18.97
CA ASN A 265 -27.49 -6.86 -17.73
C ASN A 265 -28.11 -6.14 -16.52
N GLU A 266 -27.62 -6.42 -15.32
CA GLU A 266 -28.09 -5.79 -14.08
C GLU A 266 -27.77 -4.29 -13.96
N TYR A 267 -26.75 -3.79 -14.69
CA TYR A 267 -26.33 -2.39 -14.65
C TYR A 267 -27.08 -1.55 -15.68
N VAL A 268 -27.30 -0.28 -15.32
CA VAL A 268 -27.97 0.68 -16.21
C VAL A 268 -27.03 1.12 -17.34
N PHE A 269 -25.76 1.33 -17.02
CA PHE A 269 -24.73 1.77 -17.94
C PHE A 269 -23.64 0.70 -18.12
N PHE A 270 -23.30 0.37 -19.34
CA PHE A 270 -22.33 -0.68 -19.67
C PHE A 270 -21.63 -0.36 -21.00
#